data_3612efffc1dc12ce5124f6f5759bf36a
#
_entry.id   3612efffc1dc12ce5124f6f5759bf36a
#
_cell.length_a   1.000
_cell.length_b   1.000
_cell.length_c   1.000
_cell.angle_alpha   90.00
_cell.angle_beta   90.00
_cell.angle_gamma   90.00
#
_symmetry.space_group_name_H-M   'P 1'
#
loop_
_entity.id
_entity.type
_entity.pdbx_description
1 polymer ?
#
loop_
_entity_poly.entity_id
_entity_poly.type
_entity_poly.pdbx_seq_one_letter_code
_entity_poly.pdbx_strand_id
1 'polypeptide(L)'
;IKDCVPEDLQLDYLFPLGKYHSRWEELDYSSFEGWKESVMNPYFTEEGRGFKHWAGAQPCGYASWDEIFSEKRRPVYEENFRYLDMMNELCKEHGTELVLVRAPFPCNEKTVEMTNTVMDWADTHEVELINCMKVTDVIGLNFEEDSLDAGTHLNESGGKKVSRYIAEYLKENVLK
;
A
#
# COMPACT_ATOMS: atom_id res chain seq x y z
N ILE A 1 9.70 -19.44 -2.54
CA ILE A 1 9.46 -18.93 -3.91
C ILE A 1 8.63 -19.96 -4.71
N LYS A 2 8.91 -21.27 -4.62
CA LYS A 2 8.18 -22.29 -5.40
C LYS A 2 6.67 -22.30 -5.13
N ASP A 3 6.25 -22.01 -3.91
CA ASP A 3 4.86 -22.11 -3.48
C ASP A 3 4.10 -20.78 -3.67
N CYS A 4 4.81 -19.70 -3.99
CA CYS A 4 4.24 -18.36 -4.09
C CYS A 4 4.15 -17.82 -5.52
N VAL A 5 4.71 -18.53 -6.50
CA VAL A 5 4.79 -18.07 -7.90
C VAL A 5 4.15 -19.15 -8.79
N PRO A 6 3.21 -18.78 -9.66
CA PRO A 6 2.65 -19.68 -10.68
C PRO A 6 3.76 -20.43 -11.44
N GLU A 7 3.52 -21.70 -11.77
CA GLU A 7 4.55 -22.56 -12.39
C GLU A 7 5.12 -22.00 -13.69
N ASP A 8 4.29 -21.33 -14.48
CA ASP A 8 4.67 -20.67 -15.74
C ASP A 8 5.61 -19.46 -15.53
N LEU A 9 5.58 -18.84 -14.34
CA LEU A 9 6.43 -17.70 -13.99
C LEU A 9 7.65 -18.07 -13.14
N GLN A 10 7.75 -19.31 -12.65
CA GLN A 10 8.87 -19.74 -11.79
C GLN A 10 10.22 -19.67 -12.49
N LEU A 11 10.27 -19.97 -13.80
CA LEU A 11 11.48 -19.85 -14.60
C LEU A 11 12.00 -18.41 -14.69
N ASP A 12 11.11 -17.42 -14.76
CA ASP A 12 11.47 -16.01 -14.82
C ASP A 12 12.11 -15.51 -13.51
N TYR A 13 11.74 -16.11 -12.38
CA TYR A 13 12.38 -15.82 -11.09
C TYR A 13 13.72 -16.53 -10.88
N LEU A 14 13.86 -17.73 -11.45
CA LEU A 14 15.14 -18.48 -11.41
C LEU A 14 16.16 -17.93 -12.41
N PHE A 15 15.68 -17.41 -13.54
CA PHE A 15 16.47 -16.82 -14.60
C PHE A 15 15.97 -15.42 -14.94
N PRO A 16 16.30 -14.39 -14.11
CA PRO A 16 15.87 -13.01 -14.34
C PRO A 16 16.22 -12.47 -15.73
N LEU A 17 17.28 -13.03 -16.35
CA LEU A 17 17.70 -12.70 -17.72
C LEU A 17 16.58 -12.98 -18.74
N GLY A 18 15.81 -14.06 -18.58
CA GLY A 18 14.68 -14.37 -19.47
C GLY A 18 13.60 -13.32 -19.43
N LYS A 19 13.24 -12.85 -18.24
CA LYS A 19 12.22 -11.81 -18.03
C LYS A 19 12.64 -10.45 -18.62
N TYR A 20 13.92 -10.14 -18.62
CA TYR A 20 14.45 -8.88 -19.11
C TYR A 20 15.03 -8.97 -20.53
N HIS A 21 15.04 -10.17 -21.13
CA HIS A 21 15.62 -10.41 -22.45
C HIS A 21 14.98 -9.52 -23.54
N SER A 22 13.65 -9.36 -23.52
CA SER A 22 12.94 -8.49 -24.45
C SER A 22 13.24 -7.00 -24.26
N ARG A 23 13.71 -6.62 -23.07
CA ARG A 23 14.08 -5.21 -22.76
C ARG A 23 15.50 -4.85 -23.16
N TRP A 24 16.32 -5.82 -23.54
CA TRP A 24 17.69 -5.54 -23.99
C TRP A 24 17.71 -4.75 -25.31
N GLU A 25 16.70 -4.95 -26.14
CA GLU A 25 16.52 -4.19 -27.37
C GLU A 25 16.05 -2.73 -27.12
N GLU A 26 15.48 -2.49 -25.95
CA GLU A 26 14.99 -1.17 -25.50
C GLU A 26 16.05 -0.41 -24.68
N LEU A 27 17.12 -1.08 -24.25
CA LEU A 27 18.17 -0.47 -23.45
C LEU A 27 19.09 0.36 -24.35
N ASP A 28 19.12 1.64 -24.10
CA ASP A 28 20.07 2.58 -24.66
C ASP A 28 20.98 3.15 -23.57
N TYR A 29 21.90 4.04 -23.97
CA TYR A 29 22.82 4.66 -23.00
C TYR A 29 22.07 5.46 -21.92
N SER A 30 20.92 6.04 -22.23
CA SER A 30 20.09 6.79 -21.28
C SER A 30 19.52 5.91 -20.19
N SER A 31 19.31 4.62 -20.47
CA SER A 31 18.84 3.64 -19.48
C SER A 31 19.83 3.42 -18.33
N PHE A 32 21.09 3.79 -18.54
CA PHE A 32 22.17 3.69 -17.54
C PHE A 32 22.55 5.07 -16.97
N GLU A 33 22.02 6.14 -17.52
CA GLU A 33 22.15 7.48 -16.92
C GLU A 33 21.39 7.51 -15.60
N GLY A 34 21.99 8.12 -14.59
CA GLY A 34 21.35 8.23 -13.29
C GLY A 34 21.45 6.96 -12.40
N TRP A 35 22.10 5.87 -12.84
CA TRP A 35 22.27 4.69 -11.99
C TRP A 35 22.97 5.01 -10.66
N LYS A 36 23.93 5.95 -10.66
CA LYS A 36 24.60 6.42 -9.44
C LYS A 36 23.64 7.16 -8.52
N GLU A 37 22.80 8.02 -9.10
CA GLU A 37 21.76 8.74 -8.35
C GLU A 37 20.68 7.79 -7.85
N SER A 38 20.35 6.76 -8.60
CA SER A 38 19.41 5.70 -8.18
C SER A 38 19.97 4.84 -7.05
N VAL A 39 21.25 4.47 -7.11
CA VAL A 39 21.92 3.70 -6.04
C VAL A 39 22.22 4.56 -4.82
N MET A 40 22.49 5.85 -5.02
CA MET A 40 22.71 6.85 -3.98
C MET A 40 21.44 7.61 -3.61
N ASN A 41 20.28 7.08 -3.97
CA ASN A 41 19.00 7.70 -3.68
C ASN A 41 18.82 7.87 -2.17
N PRO A 42 18.56 9.10 -1.68
CA PRO A 42 18.42 9.38 -0.25
C PRO A 42 17.30 8.58 0.45
N TYR A 43 16.41 7.93 -0.30
CA TYR A 43 15.39 7.05 0.26
C TYR A 43 15.95 5.77 0.88
N PHE A 44 17.12 5.34 0.44
CA PHE A 44 17.83 4.17 0.98
C PHE A 44 18.91 4.52 1.98
N THR A 45 19.00 5.78 2.39
CA THR A 45 19.90 6.19 3.48
C THR A 45 19.33 5.79 4.84
N GLU A 46 20.19 5.69 5.84
CA GLU A 46 19.79 5.45 7.24
C GLU A 46 18.76 6.47 7.74
N GLU A 47 18.89 7.72 7.31
CA GLU A 47 17.98 8.82 7.65
C GLU A 47 16.64 8.72 6.95
N GLY A 48 16.63 8.36 5.66
CA GLY A 48 15.42 8.26 4.83
C GLY A 48 14.59 7.02 5.13
N ARG A 49 15.21 5.90 5.49
CA ARG A 49 14.55 4.61 5.79
C ARG A 49 13.44 4.21 4.81
N GLY A 50 13.63 4.53 3.52
CA GLY A 50 12.65 4.29 2.47
C GLY A 50 11.55 5.35 2.37
N PHE A 51 11.55 6.39 3.20
CA PHE A 51 10.58 7.47 3.12
C PHE A 51 11.00 8.53 2.08
N LYS A 52 10.08 8.86 1.19
CA LYS A 52 10.27 9.94 0.21
C LYS A 52 9.75 11.27 0.77
N HIS A 53 10.69 12.15 1.14
CA HIS A 53 10.34 13.50 1.56
C HIS A 53 9.85 14.34 0.37
N TRP A 54 8.64 14.84 0.45
CA TRP A 54 8.06 15.73 -0.53
C TRP A 54 7.12 16.74 0.13
N ALA A 55 7.56 18.02 0.14
CA ALA A 55 6.84 19.10 0.78
C ALA A 55 5.79 19.77 -0.14
N GLY A 56 5.85 19.52 -1.45
CA GLY A 56 4.88 20.09 -2.40
C GLY A 56 3.48 19.52 -2.22
N ALA A 57 2.48 20.27 -2.65
CA ALA A 57 1.10 19.84 -2.68
C ALA A 57 0.51 20.01 -4.08
N GLN A 58 -0.21 19.01 -4.55
CA GLN A 58 -1.12 19.11 -5.70
C GLN A 58 -2.52 18.78 -5.20
N PRO A 59 -3.39 19.80 -5.09
CA PRO A 59 -4.75 19.62 -4.60
C PRO A 59 -5.55 18.63 -5.45
N CYS A 60 -6.40 17.85 -4.79
CA CYS A 60 -7.42 17.07 -5.45
C CYS A 60 -8.74 17.15 -4.70
N GLY A 61 -9.83 17.23 -5.46
CA GLY A 61 -11.15 16.99 -4.90
C GLY A 61 -11.32 15.51 -4.57
N TYR A 62 -11.96 15.21 -3.47
CA TYR A 62 -12.33 13.85 -3.10
C TYR A 62 -13.74 13.85 -2.49
N ALA A 63 -14.43 12.72 -2.65
CA ALA A 63 -15.62 12.44 -1.89
C ALA A 63 -15.24 11.75 -0.58
N SER A 64 -15.88 12.15 0.52
CA SER A 64 -15.72 11.47 1.80
C SER A 64 -16.20 10.02 1.70
N TRP A 65 -15.79 9.18 2.66
CA TRP A 65 -16.26 7.79 2.70
C TRP A 65 -17.78 7.70 2.73
N ASP A 66 -18.45 8.58 3.46
CA ASP A 66 -19.91 8.57 3.61
C ASP A 66 -20.63 8.98 2.32
N GLU A 67 -20.04 9.87 1.52
CA GLU A 67 -20.62 10.30 0.23
C GLU A 67 -20.54 9.21 -0.85
N ILE A 68 -19.56 8.32 -0.76
CA ILE A 68 -19.35 7.22 -1.72
C ILE A 68 -19.66 5.85 -1.10
N PHE A 69 -20.32 5.84 0.05
CA PHE A 69 -20.61 4.63 0.78
C PHE A 69 -21.41 3.63 -0.04
N SER A 70 -21.05 2.37 0.03
CA SER A 70 -21.76 1.24 -0.57
C SER A 70 -21.72 0.06 0.40
N GLU A 71 -22.85 -0.61 0.60
CA GLU A 71 -22.89 -1.87 1.37
C GLU A 71 -22.52 -3.09 0.52
N LYS A 72 -22.40 -2.91 -0.78
CA LYS A 72 -22.11 -4.01 -1.71
C LYS A 72 -20.65 -4.50 -1.54
N ARG A 73 -20.45 -5.71 -2.06
CA ARG A 73 -19.14 -6.36 -2.17
C ARG A 73 -18.80 -6.52 -3.64
N ARG A 74 -17.56 -6.26 -3.98
CA ARG A 74 -17.02 -6.48 -5.32
C ARG A 74 -15.93 -7.52 -5.24
N PRO A 75 -15.93 -8.52 -6.13
CA PRO A 75 -14.88 -9.53 -6.16
C PRO A 75 -13.48 -8.90 -6.27
N VAL A 76 -12.56 -9.42 -5.48
CA VAL A 76 -11.13 -9.18 -5.54
C VAL A 76 -10.51 -10.46 -6.10
N TYR A 77 -9.36 -10.37 -6.74
CA TYR A 77 -8.68 -11.55 -7.28
C TYR A 77 -8.41 -12.59 -6.18
N GLU A 78 -8.75 -13.85 -6.47
CA GLU A 78 -8.61 -14.95 -5.50
C GLU A 78 -7.16 -15.11 -5.02
N GLU A 79 -6.19 -14.87 -5.89
CA GLU A 79 -4.77 -14.90 -5.56
C GLU A 79 -4.41 -13.92 -4.45
N ASN A 80 -5.07 -12.77 -4.36
CA ASN A 80 -4.81 -11.79 -3.31
C ASN A 80 -5.19 -12.36 -1.94
N PHE A 81 -6.33 -13.05 -1.85
CA PHE A 81 -6.76 -13.69 -0.62
C PHE A 81 -5.85 -14.85 -0.24
N ARG A 82 -5.42 -15.66 -1.20
CA ARG A 82 -4.42 -16.69 -0.94
C ARG A 82 -3.14 -16.14 -0.31
N TYR A 83 -2.65 -14.98 -0.79
CA TYR A 83 -1.47 -14.34 -0.19
C TYR A 83 -1.77 -13.75 1.19
N LEU A 84 -2.96 -13.21 1.42
CA LEU A 84 -3.37 -12.75 2.75
C LEU A 84 -3.44 -13.92 3.74
N ASP A 85 -4.00 -15.06 3.33
CA ASP A 85 -4.04 -16.28 4.13
C ASP A 85 -2.63 -16.74 4.51
N MET A 86 -1.71 -16.81 3.52
CA MET A 86 -0.32 -17.20 3.76
C MET A 86 0.40 -16.22 4.71
N MET A 87 0.15 -14.93 4.57
CA MET A 87 0.72 -13.91 5.48
C MET A 87 0.19 -14.09 6.90
N ASN A 88 -1.12 -14.30 7.04
CA ASN A 88 -1.77 -14.50 8.34
C ASN A 88 -1.26 -15.76 9.02
N GLU A 89 -1.15 -16.88 8.30
CA GLU A 89 -0.60 -18.12 8.81
C GLU A 89 0.86 -17.94 9.26
N LEU A 90 1.70 -17.32 8.44
CA LEU A 90 3.10 -17.04 8.77
C LEU A 90 3.22 -16.16 10.03
N CYS A 91 2.39 -15.14 10.16
CA CYS A 91 2.37 -14.30 11.35
C CYS A 91 1.98 -15.11 12.58
N LYS A 92 0.95 -15.95 12.49
CA LYS A 92 0.52 -16.84 13.59
C LYS A 92 1.61 -17.85 14.01
N GLU A 93 2.29 -18.46 13.05
CA GLU A 93 3.40 -19.38 13.31
C GLU A 93 4.55 -18.72 14.08
N HIS A 94 4.80 -17.43 13.80
CA HIS A 94 5.86 -16.67 14.45
C HIS A 94 5.40 -15.86 15.68
N GLY A 95 4.16 -16.00 16.11
CA GLY A 95 3.60 -15.24 17.23
C GLY A 95 3.57 -13.73 16.97
N THR A 96 3.43 -13.34 15.71
CA THR A 96 3.34 -11.95 15.25
C THR A 96 1.90 -11.63 14.88
N GLU A 97 1.44 -10.44 15.18
CA GLU A 97 0.11 -9.99 14.82
C GLU A 97 0.12 -9.33 13.43
N LEU A 98 -0.79 -9.75 12.56
CA LEU A 98 -1.00 -9.13 11.26
C LEU A 98 -2.00 -7.98 11.41
N VAL A 99 -1.61 -6.79 10.96
CA VAL A 99 -2.50 -5.62 10.87
C VAL A 99 -2.53 -5.13 9.44
N LEU A 100 -3.71 -5.03 8.87
CA LEU A 100 -3.92 -4.45 7.54
C LEU A 100 -4.19 -2.94 7.67
N VAL A 101 -3.60 -2.17 6.79
CA VAL A 101 -3.83 -0.72 6.72
C VAL A 101 -4.27 -0.36 5.31
N ARG A 102 -5.47 0.22 5.21
CA ARG A 102 -5.90 0.86 3.99
C ARG A 102 -5.49 2.33 4.03
N ALA A 103 -4.45 2.67 3.28
CA ALA A 103 -4.01 4.05 3.13
C ALA A 103 -5.12 4.96 2.57
N PRO A 104 -5.21 6.21 2.98
CA PRO A 104 -6.19 7.15 2.47
C PRO A 104 -5.78 7.61 1.07
N PHE A 105 -6.70 7.51 0.12
CA PHE A 105 -6.61 8.14 -1.18
C PHE A 105 -8.02 8.35 -1.74
N PRO A 106 -8.25 9.34 -2.59
CA PRO A 106 -9.53 9.55 -3.24
C PRO A 106 -10.00 8.29 -3.93
N CYS A 107 -11.19 7.82 -3.59
CA CYS A 107 -11.73 6.59 -4.10
C CYS A 107 -13.15 6.80 -4.66
N ASN A 108 -13.68 5.78 -5.30
CA ASN A 108 -15.02 5.73 -5.84
C ASN A 108 -15.79 4.53 -5.25
N GLU A 109 -17.08 4.44 -5.54
CA GLU A 109 -17.96 3.37 -5.05
C GLU A 109 -17.36 1.96 -5.30
N LYS A 110 -16.76 1.72 -6.48
CA LYS A 110 -16.14 0.42 -6.79
C LYS A 110 -15.00 0.08 -5.83
N THR A 111 -14.20 1.07 -5.48
CA THR A 111 -13.08 0.89 -4.54
C THR A 111 -13.61 0.64 -3.13
N VAL A 112 -14.71 1.29 -2.73
CA VAL A 112 -15.39 1.02 -1.46
C VAL A 112 -15.89 -0.42 -1.41
N GLU A 113 -16.58 -0.88 -2.45
CA GLU A 113 -17.08 -2.25 -2.56
C GLU A 113 -15.97 -3.30 -2.47
N MET A 114 -14.81 -3.07 -3.12
CA MET A 114 -13.64 -3.94 -3.00
C MET A 114 -13.05 -3.91 -1.58
N THR A 115 -12.99 -2.74 -0.97
CA THR A 115 -12.52 -2.60 0.42
C THR A 115 -13.42 -3.37 1.38
N ASN A 116 -14.75 -3.32 1.19
CA ASN A 116 -15.70 -4.08 2.00
C ASN A 116 -15.44 -5.59 1.93
N THR A 117 -15.08 -6.10 0.74
CA THR A 117 -14.72 -7.51 0.57
C THR A 117 -13.46 -7.89 1.35
N VAL A 118 -12.45 -7.01 1.38
CA VAL A 118 -11.23 -7.22 2.17
C VAL A 118 -11.53 -7.10 3.67
N MET A 119 -12.41 -6.19 4.06
CA MET A 119 -12.86 -6.06 5.47
C MET A 119 -13.56 -7.33 5.95
N ASP A 120 -14.45 -7.91 5.13
CA ASP A 120 -15.12 -9.19 5.48
C ASP A 120 -14.10 -10.34 5.66
N TRP A 121 -13.04 -10.35 4.83
CA TRP A 121 -11.94 -11.31 5.01
C TRP A 121 -11.22 -11.07 6.34
N ALA A 122 -10.88 -9.83 6.64
CA ALA A 122 -10.19 -9.45 7.87
C ALA A 122 -11.01 -9.83 9.11
N ASP A 123 -12.31 -9.51 9.10
CA ASP A 123 -13.25 -9.87 10.18
C ASP A 123 -13.32 -11.40 10.38
N THR A 124 -13.39 -12.16 9.27
CA THR A 124 -13.48 -13.63 9.30
C THR A 124 -12.21 -14.28 9.86
N HIS A 125 -11.05 -13.67 9.66
CA HIS A 125 -9.75 -14.19 10.08
C HIS A 125 -9.23 -13.57 11.39
N GLU A 126 -10.06 -12.71 12.03
CA GLU A 126 -9.71 -11.97 13.25
C GLU A 126 -8.45 -11.11 13.06
N VAL A 127 -8.29 -10.53 11.86
CA VAL A 127 -7.19 -9.64 11.49
C VAL A 127 -7.66 -8.20 11.61
N GLU A 128 -6.91 -7.39 12.35
CA GLU A 128 -7.19 -5.96 12.48
C GLU A 128 -7.01 -5.24 11.14
N LEU A 129 -8.00 -4.42 10.75
CA LEU A 129 -7.92 -3.60 9.54
C LEU A 129 -8.22 -2.13 9.84
N ILE A 130 -7.21 -1.28 9.72
CA ILE A 130 -7.31 0.17 9.89
C ILE A 130 -7.68 0.80 8.55
N ASN A 131 -8.94 1.20 8.39
CA ASN A 131 -9.38 1.90 7.18
C ASN A 131 -9.28 3.42 7.36
N CYS A 132 -8.16 4.01 6.94
CA CYS A 132 -7.90 5.43 7.08
C CYS A 132 -8.85 6.33 6.28
N MET A 133 -9.57 5.81 5.27
CA MET A 133 -10.59 6.59 4.55
C MET A 133 -11.85 6.83 5.37
N LYS A 134 -12.18 5.95 6.31
CA LYS A 134 -13.32 6.15 7.22
C LYS A 134 -13.07 7.22 8.29
N VAL A 135 -11.81 7.56 8.50
CA VAL A 135 -11.38 8.40 9.64
C VAL A 135 -10.53 9.59 9.20
N THR A 136 -10.69 10.02 7.95
CA THR A 136 -9.96 11.19 7.39
C THR A 136 -10.10 12.44 8.25
N ASP A 137 -11.29 12.68 8.78
CA ASP A 137 -11.56 13.82 9.66
C ASP A 137 -10.83 13.69 11.02
N VAL A 138 -10.80 12.48 11.58
CA VAL A 138 -10.09 12.18 12.83
C VAL A 138 -8.57 12.35 12.65
N ILE A 139 -8.06 11.90 11.50
CA ILE A 139 -6.65 12.09 11.12
C ILE A 139 -6.34 13.58 10.88
N GLY A 140 -7.34 14.39 10.56
CA GLY A 140 -7.19 15.77 10.13
C GLY A 140 -6.57 15.89 8.74
N LEU A 141 -6.90 14.93 7.85
CA LEU A 141 -6.37 14.88 6.49
C LEU A 141 -7.16 15.82 5.59
N ASN A 142 -6.43 16.65 4.83
CA ASN A 142 -6.97 17.52 3.81
C ASN A 142 -6.24 17.28 2.49
N PHE A 143 -6.88 16.67 1.51
CA PHE A 143 -6.26 16.35 0.23
C PHE A 143 -5.89 17.59 -0.63
N GLU A 144 -6.38 18.78 -0.28
CA GLU A 144 -5.92 20.01 -0.91
C GLU A 144 -4.50 20.40 -0.47
N GLU A 145 -4.12 20.03 0.75
CA GLU A 145 -2.83 20.37 1.35
C GLU A 145 -1.89 19.16 1.50
N ASP A 146 -2.46 17.98 1.70
CA ASP A 146 -1.76 16.75 2.07
C ASP A 146 -1.51 15.79 0.90
N SER A 147 -1.98 16.13 -0.32
CA SER A 147 -1.76 15.35 -1.54
C SER A 147 -0.49 15.78 -2.26
N LEU A 148 0.27 14.79 -2.73
CA LEU A 148 1.47 15.01 -3.53
C LEU A 148 1.15 15.21 -5.03
N ASP A 149 0.23 14.40 -5.55
CA ASP A 149 0.02 14.24 -6.99
C ASP A 149 -1.47 14.04 -7.32
N ALA A 150 -2.28 15.02 -6.97
CA ALA A 150 -3.72 14.98 -7.18
C ALA A 150 -4.41 13.75 -6.54
N GLY A 151 -3.93 13.31 -5.38
CA GLY A 151 -4.58 12.32 -4.50
C GLY A 151 -4.06 10.90 -4.57
N THR A 152 -3.17 10.56 -5.49
CA THR A 152 -2.63 9.19 -5.58
C THR A 152 -1.67 8.90 -4.43
N HIS A 153 -0.86 9.88 -4.04
CA HIS A 153 0.07 9.78 -2.91
C HIS A 153 -0.11 10.95 -1.94
N LEU A 154 0.20 10.71 -0.69
CA LEU A 154 0.31 11.75 0.32
C LEU A 154 1.68 12.42 0.24
N ASN A 155 1.72 13.73 0.49
CA ASN A 155 2.96 14.44 0.72
C ASN A 155 3.46 14.22 2.16
N GLU A 156 4.53 14.92 2.55
CA GLU A 156 5.12 14.79 3.87
C GLU A 156 4.14 15.15 5.01
N SER A 157 3.29 16.16 4.81
CA SER A 157 2.28 16.57 5.80
C SER A 157 1.26 15.46 6.00
N GLY A 158 0.64 14.98 4.91
CA GLY A 158 -0.34 13.90 4.96
C GLY A 158 0.24 12.60 5.51
N GLY A 159 1.45 12.25 5.09
CA GLY A 159 2.15 11.07 5.61
C GLY A 159 2.40 11.14 7.11
N LYS A 160 2.78 12.29 7.65
CA LYS A 160 2.96 12.48 9.11
C LYS A 160 1.65 12.34 9.89
N LYS A 161 0.56 12.91 9.38
CA LYS A 161 -0.76 12.82 10.01
C LYS A 161 -1.23 11.36 10.10
N VAL A 162 -1.17 10.64 8.98
CA VAL A 162 -1.58 9.23 8.92
C VAL A 162 -0.69 8.35 9.79
N SER A 163 0.62 8.52 9.72
CA SER A 163 1.56 7.73 10.53
C SER A 163 1.35 7.93 12.03
N ARG A 164 1.07 9.17 12.47
CA ARG A 164 0.74 9.45 13.86
C ARG A 164 -0.53 8.73 14.29
N TYR A 165 -1.59 8.83 13.50
CA TYR A 165 -2.86 8.16 13.79
C TYR A 165 -2.68 6.65 13.91
N ILE A 166 -1.98 6.02 12.95
CA ILE A 166 -1.72 4.57 12.99
C ILE A 166 -0.92 4.20 14.24
N ALA A 167 0.10 4.97 14.59
CA ALA A 167 0.92 4.69 15.77
C ALA A 167 0.12 4.78 17.08
N GLU A 168 -0.75 5.78 17.22
CA GLU A 168 -1.65 5.93 18.35
C GLU A 168 -2.66 4.80 18.42
N TYR A 169 -3.29 4.47 17.29
CA TYR A 169 -4.22 3.34 17.17
C TYR A 169 -3.59 2.01 17.58
N LEU A 170 -2.42 1.69 17.05
CA LEU A 170 -1.70 0.45 17.39
C LEU A 170 -1.36 0.38 18.88
N LYS A 171 -0.92 1.50 19.46
CA LYS A 171 -0.60 1.57 20.88
C LYS A 171 -1.82 1.30 21.77
N GLU A 172 -2.99 1.79 21.37
CA GLU A 172 -4.20 1.69 22.17
C GLU A 172 -4.93 0.36 21.99
N ASN A 173 -4.90 -0.21 20.79
CA ASN A 173 -5.76 -1.34 20.42
C ASN A 173 -5.00 -2.65 20.20
N VAL A 174 -3.74 -2.60 19.80
CA VAL A 174 -2.98 -3.79 19.38
C VAL A 174 -1.84 -4.09 20.38
N LEU A 175 -1.02 -3.13 20.70
CA LEU A 175 0.18 -3.30 21.56
C LEU A 175 -0.18 -3.19 23.05
N LYS A 176 -0.89 -4.18 23.56
CA LYS A 176 -1.28 -4.25 24.99
C LYS A 176 -0.28 -5.02 25.81
#